data_5f0c92bee50a439014696e3f11df4ed4
#
_entry.id   5f0c92bee50a439014696e3f11df4ed4
#
_cell.length_a   1.000
_cell.length_b   1.000
_cell.length_c   1.000
_cell.angle_alpha   90.00
_cell.angle_beta   90.00
_cell.angle_gamma   90.00
#
_symmetry.space_group_name_H-M   'P 1'
#
loop_
_entity.id
_entity.type
_entity.pdbx_description
1 polymer ?
#
loop_
_entity_poly.entity_id
_entity_poly.type
_entity_poly.pdbx_seq_one_letter_code
_entity_poly.pdbx_strand_id
1 'polypeptide(L)' 'MVKHIVMFKLQGSDEARREVALRFKAALDELPSQIDVLQSIETALNENPDEDWDIVLTAIVPTMADVAIYAKHPFYF' A
#
# COMPACT_ATOMS: atom_id res chain seq x y z
N MET A 1 -0.74 -7.87 17.47
CA MET A 1 -0.68 -6.82 16.45
C MET A 1 0.46 -7.09 15.50
N VAL A 2 0.21 -7.01 14.21
CA VAL A 2 1.21 -7.23 13.18
C VAL A 2 1.29 -6.01 12.28
N LYS A 3 2.50 -5.56 11.98
CA LYS A 3 2.77 -4.50 11.03
C LYS A 3 3.29 -5.13 9.74
N HIS A 4 2.56 -4.95 8.66
CA HIS A 4 2.92 -5.46 7.32
C HIS A 4 3.39 -4.29 6.47
N ILE A 5 4.62 -4.37 5.98
CA ILE A 5 5.25 -3.30 5.23
C ILE A 5 5.55 -3.80 3.82
N VAL A 6 5.09 -3.06 2.81
CA VAL A 6 5.31 -3.41 1.41
C VAL A 6 5.83 -2.20 0.67
N MET A 7 6.86 -2.41 -0.14
CA MET A 7 7.37 -1.38 -1.03
C MET A 7 7.02 -1.77 -2.46
N PHE A 8 6.44 -0.84 -3.21
CA PHE A 8 6.05 -1.08 -4.59
C PHE A 8 6.94 -0.29 -5.53
N LYS A 9 7.34 -0.95 -6.62
CA LYS A 9 8.02 -0.29 -7.72
C LYS A 9 7.08 -0.28 -8.93
N LEU A 10 6.84 0.89 -9.48
CA LEU A 10 5.99 1.07 -10.64
C LEU A 10 6.83 1.17 -11.90
N GLN A 11 6.20 0.97 -13.07
CA GLN A 11 6.89 1.02 -14.35
C GLN A 11 6.45 2.22 -15.16
N GLY A 12 7.33 2.67 -16.05
CA GLY A 12 7.05 3.79 -16.93
C GLY A 12 7.96 4.99 -16.69
N SER A 13 7.66 6.10 -17.33
CA SER A 13 8.40 7.35 -17.14
C SER A 13 8.16 7.89 -15.72
N ASP A 14 9.01 8.83 -15.29
CA ASP A 14 8.87 9.43 -13.96
C ASP A 14 7.49 10.06 -13.78
N GLU A 15 7.00 10.74 -14.80
CA GLU A 15 5.71 11.40 -14.75
C GLU A 15 4.56 10.37 -14.65
N ALA A 16 4.62 9.31 -15.47
CA ALA A 16 3.61 8.26 -15.46
C ALA A 16 3.59 7.52 -14.12
N ARG A 17 4.77 7.20 -13.56
CA ARG A 17 4.87 6.52 -12.27
C ARG A 17 4.30 7.39 -11.15
N ARG A 18 4.57 8.69 -11.18
CA ARG A 18 4.04 9.61 -10.15
C ARG A 18 2.52 9.66 -10.20
N GLU A 19 1.93 9.72 -11.38
CA GLU A 19 0.48 9.73 -11.52
C GLU A 19 -0.15 8.46 -11.01
N VAL A 20 0.41 7.30 -11.38
CA VAL A 20 -0.09 6.00 -10.91
C VAL A 20 0.08 5.88 -9.40
N ALA A 21 1.21 6.33 -8.85
CA ALA A 21 1.47 6.27 -7.42
C ALA A 21 0.44 7.08 -6.63
N LEU A 22 0.07 8.26 -7.11
CA LEU A 22 -0.94 9.08 -6.45
C LEU A 22 -2.31 8.41 -6.45
N ARG A 23 -2.70 7.78 -7.56
CA ARG A 23 -3.95 7.04 -7.65
C ARG A 23 -3.95 5.81 -6.77
N PHE A 24 -2.84 5.09 -6.75
CA PHE A 24 -2.67 3.89 -5.94
C PHE A 24 -2.75 4.24 -4.45
N LYS A 25 -2.07 5.31 -4.06
CA LYS A 25 -2.13 5.79 -2.68
C LYS A 25 -3.57 6.10 -2.25
N ALA A 26 -4.32 6.80 -3.07
CA ALA A 26 -5.71 7.14 -2.78
C ALA A 26 -6.56 5.88 -2.59
N ALA A 27 -6.37 4.88 -3.46
CA ALA A 27 -7.10 3.61 -3.36
C ALA A 27 -6.71 2.84 -2.09
N LEU A 28 -5.42 2.80 -1.76
CA LEU A 28 -4.94 2.09 -0.57
C LEU A 28 -5.44 2.74 0.71
N ASP A 29 -5.51 4.06 0.76
CA ASP A 29 -5.94 4.79 1.94
C ASP A 29 -7.42 4.53 2.28
N GLU A 30 -8.20 4.05 1.32
CA GLU A 30 -9.61 3.70 1.52
C GLU A 30 -9.82 2.24 1.97
N LEU A 31 -8.79 1.39 1.92
CA LEU A 31 -8.94 -0.02 2.24
C LEU A 31 -9.47 -0.31 3.64
N PRO A 32 -9.10 0.43 4.70
CA PRO A 32 -9.62 0.12 6.04
C PRO A 32 -11.15 0.19 6.14
N SER A 33 -11.80 1.00 5.29
CA SER A 33 -13.25 1.09 5.28
C SER A 33 -13.91 -0.10 4.58
N GLN A 34 -13.14 -0.92 3.87
CA GLN A 34 -13.64 -2.01 3.03
C GLN A 34 -13.15 -3.38 3.49
N ILE A 35 -12.09 -3.44 4.27
CA ILE A 35 -11.48 -4.69 4.77
C ILE A 35 -11.50 -4.66 6.28
N ASP A 36 -12.36 -5.47 6.89
CA ASP A 36 -12.64 -5.44 8.33
C ASP A 36 -11.43 -5.73 9.20
N VAL A 37 -10.54 -6.64 8.77
CA VAL A 37 -9.37 -7.02 9.57
C VAL A 37 -8.26 -5.96 9.53
N LEU A 38 -8.35 -5.01 8.62
CA LEU A 38 -7.33 -3.97 8.44
C LEU A 38 -7.61 -2.82 9.41
N GLN A 39 -6.83 -2.75 10.49
CA GLN A 39 -7.03 -1.74 11.52
C GLN A 39 -6.58 -0.35 11.07
N SER A 40 -5.46 -0.30 10.35
CA SER A 40 -4.98 0.95 9.78
C SER A 40 -4.09 0.68 8.60
N ILE A 41 -3.95 1.67 7.74
CA ILE A 41 -3.03 1.63 6.62
C ILE A 41 -2.42 3.03 6.45
N GLU A 42 -1.12 3.06 6.24
CA GLU A 42 -0.41 4.29 5.91
C GLU A 42 0.33 4.07 4.61
N THR A 43 0.30 5.08 3.75
CA THR A 43 1.04 5.03 2.50
C THR A 43 1.86 6.30 2.36
N ALA A 44 3.04 6.17 1.74
CA ALA A 44 3.89 7.31 1.46
C ALA A 44 4.53 7.14 0.09
N LEU A 45 4.68 8.24 -0.61
CA LEU A 45 5.37 8.26 -1.89
C LEU A 45 6.86 8.49 -1.66
N ASN A 46 7.68 7.85 -2.48
CA ASN A 46 9.12 8.08 -2.44
C ASN A 46 9.44 9.48 -2.99
N GLU A 47 10.19 10.24 -2.24
CA GLU A 47 10.67 11.56 -2.65
C GLU A 47 12.17 11.58 -2.93
N ASN A 48 12.85 10.44 -2.75
CA ASN A 48 14.28 10.33 -2.98
C ASN A 48 14.55 9.68 -4.34
N PRO A 49 15.06 10.41 -5.33
CA PRO A 49 15.29 9.86 -6.67
C PRO A 49 16.38 8.79 -6.71
N ASP A 50 17.19 8.68 -5.67
CA ASP A 50 18.24 7.65 -5.59
C ASP A 50 17.72 6.32 -5.10
N GLU A 51 16.48 6.25 -4.62
CA GLU A 51 15.84 5.01 -4.18
C GLU A 51 15.04 4.38 -5.31
N ASP A 52 14.93 3.06 -5.28
CA ASP A 52 14.37 2.30 -6.38
C ASP A 52 12.92 1.85 -6.15
N TRP A 53 12.21 2.48 -5.22
CA TRP A 53 10.80 2.20 -4.95
C TRP A 53 9.97 3.48 -5.18
N ASP A 54 8.68 3.31 -5.40
CA ASP A 54 7.78 4.44 -5.69
C ASP A 54 6.78 4.72 -4.57
N ILE A 55 6.27 3.69 -3.91
CA ILE A 55 5.30 3.84 -2.82
C ILE A 55 5.56 2.78 -1.77
N VAL A 56 5.44 3.15 -0.50
CA VAL A 56 5.52 2.23 0.63
C VAL A 56 4.18 2.20 1.35
N LEU A 57 3.76 1.00 1.74
CA LEU A 57 2.53 0.77 2.48
C LEU A 57 2.88 0.14 3.82
N THR A 58 2.25 0.63 4.89
CA THR A 58 2.34 0.03 6.22
C THR A 58 0.93 -0.26 6.70
N ALA A 59 0.61 -1.53 6.88
CA ALA A 59 -0.71 -1.97 7.33
C ALA A 59 -0.61 -2.59 8.71
N ILE A 60 -1.61 -2.32 9.55
CA ILE A 60 -1.70 -2.89 10.90
C ILE A 60 -2.90 -3.84 10.93
N VAL A 61 -2.65 -5.07 11.32
CA VAL A 61 -3.68 -6.12 11.49
C VAL A 61 -3.47 -6.84 12.81
N PRO A 62 -4.52 -7.47 13.38
CA PRO A 62 -4.40 -8.12 14.69
C PRO A 62 -3.44 -9.31 14.71
N THR A 63 -3.47 -10.17 13.69
CA THR A 63 -2.67 -11.40 13.66
C THR A 63 -2.07 -11.65 12.28
N MET A 64 -1.12 -12.58 12.22
CA MET A 64 -0.53 -13.00 10.94
C MET A 64 -1.57 -13.63 10.00
N ALA A 65 -2.57 -14.33 10.53
CA ALA A 65 -3.64 -14.88 9.70
C ALA A 65 -4.41 -13.77 8.98
N ASP A 66 -4.57 -12.62 9.62
CA ASP A 66 -5.26 -11.47 9.04
C ASP A 66 -4.50 -10.85 7.88
N VAL A 67 -3.17 -10.98 7.86
CA VAL A 67 -2.36 -10.53 6.71
C VAL A 67 -2.79 -11.26 5.45
N ALA A 68 -2.96 -12.58 5.54
CA ALA A 68 -3.40 -13.38 4.39
C ALA A 68 -4.80 -12.98 3.94
N ILE A 69 -5.69 -12.66 4.88
CA ILE A 69 -7.06 -12.27 4.57
C ILE A 69 -7.08 -10.96 3.78
N TYR A 70 -6.42 -9.92 4.28
CA TYR A 70 -6.46 -8.63 3.60
C TYR A 70 -5.67 -8.64 2.29
N ALA A 71 -4.57 -9.39 2.23
CA ALA A 71 -3.74 -9.46 1.02
C ALA A 71 -4.45 -10.15 -0.14
N LYS A 72 -5.45 -11.00 0.15
CA LYS A 72 -6.26 -11.68 -0.86
C LYS A 72 -7.56 -10.96 -1.15
N HIS A 73 -7.86 -9.90 -0.43
CA HIS A 73 -9.11 -9.18 -0.61
C HIS A 73 -9.14 -8.50 -1.97
N PRO A 74 -10.28 -8.55 -2.70
CA PRO A 74 -10.35 -7.98 -4.04
C PRO A 74 -10.10 -6.48 -4.10
N PHE A 75 -10.26 -5.76 -3.00
CA PHE A 75 -10.00 -4.33 -2.94
C PHE A 75 -8.55 -3.97 -2.63
N TYR A 76 -7.69 -4.97 -2.38
CA TYR A 76 -6.27 -4.71 -2.14
C TYR A 76 -5.57 -4.23 -3.42
N PHE A 77 -6.01 -4.68 -4.57
CA PHE A 77 -5.54 -4.20 -5.85
C PHE A 77 -6.70 -3.78 -6.72
#